data_b65f965d19f8b55547be7554bc4d8f5f
#
_entry.id   b65f965d19f8b55547be7554bc4d8f5f
#
_cell.length_a   1.000
_cell.length_b   1.000
_cell.length_c   1.000
_cell.angle_alpha   90.00
_cell.angle_beta   90.00
_cell.angle_gamma   90.00
#
_symmetry.space_group_name_H-M   'P 1'
#
loop_
_entity.id
_entity.type
_entity.pdbx_description
1 polymer ?
#
loop_
_entity_poly.entity_id
_entity_poly.type
_entity_poly.pdbx_seq_one_letter_code
_entity_poly.pdbx_strand_id
1 'polypeptide(L)'
;MSQILLGDVRKKFLEYFKKNNHEIVESSNLVPNNDPTLMFTNSGMVQFKNVFTGVEKRQYNKATTSQKCIRAGGKHNDLENVGYTPRHHTFFEMLGNFSFGQYFKDQAISYAWDLITKEFKVPKERLSASVFSEDEESLKLWKKIGLEDSKIYKISTEDNFWSMGDTGPCGPCSEIFYDHGDHLKGGKPGSPDQDGDRYIEIWNLVFMQYEQISKDKRINLPKPSVDTGMGLERMTAVLQGTHDNYE
;
A
#
# COMPACT_ATOMS: atom_id res chain seq x y z
N MET A 1 -19.82 21.86 1.81
CA MET A 1 -19.00 20.99 2.69
C MET A 1 -17.61 21.58 2.69
N SER A 2 -16.93 21.68 3.84
CA SER A 2 -15.53 22.12 3.86
C SER A 2 -14.69 21.09 3.11
N GLN A 3 -13.80 21.57 2.25
CA GLN A 3 -12.83 20.73 1.53
C GLN A 3 -11.97 19.97 2.55
N ILE A 4 -11.82 18.66 2.39
CA ILE A 4 -10.95 17.85 3.24
C ILE A 4 -9.49 18.25 2.98
N LEU A 5 -8.71 18.44 4.05
CA LEU A 5 -7.31 18.81 3.95
C LEU A 5 -6.40 17.58 4.09
N LEU A 6 -5.21 17.66 3.52
CA LEU A 6 -4.17 16.62 3.63
C LEU A 6 -3.91 16.20 5.08
N GLY A 7 -3.84 17.18 5.99
CA GLY A 7 -3.67 16.94 7.43
C GLY A 7 -4.82 16.16 8.05
N ASP A 8 -6.06 16.35 7.58
CA ASP A 8 -7.24 15.62 8.08
C ASP A 8 -7.20 14.15 7.65
N VAL A 9 -6.77 13.88 6.41
CA VAL A 9 -6.61 12.51 5.90
C VAL A 9 -5.55 11.76 6.70
N ARG A 10 -4.37 12.39 6.90
CA ARG A 10 -3.29 11.83 7.73
C ARG A 10 -3.76 11.52 9.14
N LYS A 11 -4.38 12.49 9.80
CA LYS A 11 -4.89 12.35 11.17
C LYS A 11 -5.93 11.23 11.26
N LYS A 12 -6.90 11.21 10.35
CA LYS A 12 -7.97 10.19 10.36
C LYS A 12 -7.42 8.79 10.18
N PHE A 13 -6.45 8.58 9.28
CA PHE A 13 -5.78 7.29 9.08
C PHE A 13 -5.09 6.81 10.37
N LEU A 14 -4.23 7.65 10.94
CA LEU A 14 -3.47 7.31 12.14
C LEU A 14 -4.39 7.05 13.35
N GLU A 15 -5.43 7.87 13.55
CA GLU A 15 -6.40 7.69 14.63
C GLU A 15 -7.26 6.44 14.46
N TYR A 16 -7.63 6.08 13.22
CA TYR A 16 -8.35 4.84 12.95
C TYR A 16 -7.54 3.62 13.39
N PHE A 17 -6.28 3.55 13.00
CA PHE A 17 -5.42 2.43 13.39
C PHE A 17 -5.04 2.47 14.87
N LYS A 18 -4.88 3.65 15.48
CA LYS A 18 -4.69 3.78 16.93
C LYS A 18 -5.88 3.19 17.70
N LYS A 19 -7.12 3.48 17.29
CA LYS A 19 -8.34 2.89 17.87
C LYS A 19 -8.38 1.37 17.74
N ASN A 20 -7.70 0.81 16.73
CA ASN A 20 -7.52 -0.61 16.50
C ASN A 20 -6.23 -1.17 17.13
N ASN A 21 -5.70 -0.49 18.14
CA ASN A 21 -4.53 -0.88 18.94
C ASN A 21 -3.21 -0.99 18.13
N HIS A 22 -3.01 -0.11 17.17
CA HIS A 22 -1.71 0.07 16.51
C HIS A 22 -0.95 1.20 17.20
N GLU A 23 0.35 1.01 17.39
CA GLU A 23 1.23 2.09 17.87
C GLU A 23 1.44 3.10 16.73
N ILE A 24 1.25 4.39 17.03
CA ILE A 24 1.62 5.44 16.08
C ILE A 24 3.13 5.63 16.16
N VAL A 25 3.81 5.31 15.06
CA VAL A 25 5.25 5.43 14.94
C VAL A 25 5.59 6.61 14.04
N GLU A 26 6.53 7.42 14.46
CA GLU A 26 6.99 8.57 13.68
C GLU A 26 7.67 8.14 12.37
N SER A 27 7.66 9.04 11.38
CA SER A 27 8.41 8.86 10.14
C SER A 27 9.90 8.71 10.43
N SER A 28 10.52 7.68 9.91
CA SER A 28 11.97 7.56 9.94
C SER A 28 12.64 8.58 9.01
N ASN A 29 13.95 8.72 9.15
CA ASN A 29 14.75 9.61 8.30
C ASN A 29 14.65 9.21 6.83
N LEU A 30 14.67 10.20 5.93
CA LEU A 30 14.68 10.00 4.48
C LEU A 30 15.95 9.28 4.00
N VAL A 31 17.08 9.53 4.64
CA VAL A 31 18.32 8.77 4.44
C VAL A 31 18.34 7.67 5.49
N PRO A 32 18.16 6.39 5.10
CA PRO A 32 18.12 5.29 6.04
C PRO A 32 19.49 5.10 6.69
N ASN A 33 19.48 4.96 8.02
CA ASN A 33 20.70 4.65 8.75
C ASN A 33 21.03 3.16 8.60
N ASN A 34 22.28 2.87 8.23
CA ASN A 34 22.81 1.50 8.17
C ASN A 34 22.10 0.54 7.18
N ASP A 35 21.51 1.03 6.13
CA ASP A 35 21.01 0.21 5.02
C ASP A 35 21.78 0.53 3.73
N PRO A 36 22.81 -0.26 3.34
CA PRO A 36 23.59 -0.01 2.14
C PRO A 36 22.84 -0.34 0.85
N THR A 37 21.63 -0.92 0.95
CA THR A 37 20.83 -1.33 -0.21
C THR A 37 19.88 -0.23 -0.68
N LEU A 38 19.66 0.82 0.13
CA LEU A 38 18.74 1.91 -0.15
C LEU A 38 19.43 3.28 -0.01
N MET A 39 19.32 4.09 -1.06
CA MET A 39 19.77 5.49 -1.01
C MET A 39 18.79 6.35 -0.17
N PHE A 40 17.50 6.13 -0.33
CA PHE A 40 16.44 6.83 0.38
C PHE A 40 15.38 5.85 0.92
N THR A 41 14.69 6.28 1.96
CA THR A 41 13.47 5.61 2.44
C THR A 41 12.38 5.79 1.38
N ASN A 42 12.02 4.71 0.70
CA ASN A 42 11.12 4.71 -0.44
C ASN A 42 9.75 4.08 -0.14
N SER A 43 9.56 3.57 1.06
CA SER A 43 8.29 2.99 1.53
C SER A 43 8.18 2.99 3.05
N GLY A 44 6.96 2.83 3.56
CA GLY A 44 6.69 2.79 5.00
C GLY A 44 7.36 1.64 5.74
N MET A 45 7.57 0.51 5.06
CA MET A 45 8.12 -0.69 5.68
C MET A 45 9.63 -0.61 5.97
N VAL A 46 10.36 0.33 5.36
CA VAL A 46 11.83 0.38 5.46
C VAL A 46 12.31 0.40 6.91
N GLN A 47 11.70 1.22 7.76
CA GLN A 47 12.03 1.28 9.18
C GLN A 47 11.70 0.00 9.97
N PHE A 48 10.88 -0.90 9.42
CA PHE A 48 10.45 -2.16 10.05
C PHE A 48 11.06 -3.41 9.42
N LYS A 49 11.97 -3.27 8.44
CA LYS A 49 12.62 -4.39 7.74
C LYS A 49 13.12 -5.47 8.71
N ASN A 50 13.88 -5.06 9.71
CA ASN A 50 14.46 -5.96 10.69
C ASN A 50 13.43 -6.54 11.68
N VAL A 51 12.28 -5.89 11.83
CA VAL A 51 11.18 -6.40 12.64
C VAL A 51 10.47 -7.54 11.92
N PHE A 52 10.23 -7.42 10.61
CA PHE A 52 9.64 -8.47 9.78
C PHE A 52 10.52 -9.73 9.74
N THR A 53 11.83 -9.58 9.61
CA THR A 53 12.78 -10.70 9.59
C THR A 53 13.07 -11.28 10.98
N GLY A 54 12.59 -10.64 12.05
CA GLY A 54 12.81 -11.08 13.43
C GLY A 54 14.17 -10.71 14.01
N VAL A 55 14.99 -9.99 13.27
CA VAL A 55 16.31 -9.48 13.72
C VAL A 55 16.16 -8.42 14.81
N GLU A 56 15.10 -7.61 14.70
CA GLU A 56 14.76 -6.58 15.68
C GLU A 56 13.43 -6.89 16.37
N LYS A 57 13.33 -6.55 17.66
CA LYS A 57 12.09 -6.65 18.43
C LYS A 57 11.64 -5.26 18.86
N ARG A 58 10.37 -4.98 18.69
CA ARG A 58 9.70 -3.77 19.21
C ARG A 58 8.82 -4.12 20.40
N GLN A 59 8.44 -3.15 21.19
CA GLN A 59 7.51 -3.33 22.31
C GLN A 59 6.05 -3.48 21.87
N TYR A 60 5.78 -3.34 20.58
CA TYR A 60 4.47 -3.47 19.93
C TYR A 60 4.53 -4.48 18.78
N ASN A 61 3.38 -5.08 18.48
CA ASN A 61 3.23 -6.05 17.38
C ASN A 61 2.37 -5.49 16.24
N LYS A 62 1.87 -4.27 16.39
CA LYS A 62 1.12 -3.52 15.36
C LYS A 62 1.57 -2.07 15.36
N ALA A 63 1.76 -1.51 14.20
CA ALA A 63 2.14 -0.10 14.05
C ALA A 63 1.35 0.58 12.95
N THR A 64 1.28 1.91 13.00
CA THR A 64 0.80 2.77 11.92
C THR A 64 1.70 3.99 11.83
N THR A 65 1.94 4.46 10.60
CA THR A 65 2.80 5.61 10.35
C THR A 65 2.37 6.39 9.11
N SER A 66 2.75 7.66 9.05
CA SER A 66 2.81 8.45 7.82
C SER A 66 4.29 8.68 7.51
N GLN A 67 4.86 7.81 6.68
CA GLN A 67 6.28 7.80 6.35
C GLN A 67 6.57 8.75 5.20
N LYS A 68 7.49 9.68 5.39
CA LYS A 68 8.08 10.50 4.33
C LYS A 68 8.95 9.62 3.44
N CYS A 69 8.72 9.67 2.13
CA CYS A 69 9.39 8.83 1.14
C CYS A 69 10.00 9.64 0.01
N ILE A 70 11.10 9.12 -0.54
CA ILE A 70 11.71 9.60 -1.78
C ILE A 70 11.89 8.42 -2.75
N ARG A 71 11.39 8.58 -3.98
CA ARG A 71 11.57 7.63 -5.08
C ARG A 71 12.25 8.33 -6.26
N ALA A 72 13.57 8.43 -6.17
CA ALA A 72 14.41 9.15 -7.14
C ALA A 72 15.63 8.32 -7.60
N GLY A 73 15.55 7.00 -7.54
CA GLY A 73 16.60 6.09 -7.96
C GLY A 73 16.50 4.73 -7.27
N GLY A 74 17.09 3.69 -7.87
CA GLY A 74 17.05 2.33 -7.35
C GLY A 74 15.74 1.60 -7.63
N LYS A 75 15.44 0.55 -6.86
CA LYS A 75 14.18 -0.20 -6.98
C LYS A 75 13.01 0.64 -6.46
N HIS A 76 11.83 0.48 -7.07
CA HIS A 76 10.67 1.35 -6.84
C HIS A 76 10.96 2.81 -7.15
N ASN A 77 11.63 3.05 -8.26
CA ASN A 77 11.99 4.37 -8.74
C ASN A 77 10.90 4.90 -9.66
N ASP A 78 10.36 6.08 -9.32
CA ASP A 78 9.35 6.74 -10.14
C ASP A 78 9.96 7.82 -11.06
N LEU A 79 11.28 7.89 -11.17
CA LEU A 79 11.99 8.98 -11.85
C LEU A 79 11.53 9.20 -13.29
N GLU A 80 11.23 8.13 -14.02
CA GLU A 80 10.77 8.21 -15.41
C GLU A 80 9.33 8.73 -15.53
N ASN A 81 8.54 8.63 -14.46
CA ASN A 81 7.15 9.05 -14.40
C ASN A 81 6.95 10.42 -13.74
N VAL A 82 7.92 10.88 -12.94
CA VAL A 82 7.85 12.17 -12.25
C VAL A 82 7.81 13.31 -13.26
N GLY A 83 6.79 14.17 -13.14
CA GLY A 83 6.53 15.27 -14.06
C GLY A 83 5.79 14.88 -15.35
N TYR A 84 5.53 13.60 -15.58
CA TYR A 84 4.79 13.08 -16.74
C TYR A 84 3.43 12.50 -16.38
N THR A 85 3.20 12.22 -15.12
CA THR A 85 1.92 11.73 -14.61
C THR A 85 1.45 12.57 -13.42
N PRO A 86 0.14 12.68 -13.18
CA PRO A 86 -0.41 13.45 -12.07
C PRO A 86 -0.23 12.76 -10.70
N ARG A 87 0.31 11.53 -10.65
CA ARG A 87 0.34 10.67 -9.47
C ARG A 87 1.71 10.16 -9.04
N HIS A 88 2.78 10.45 -9.77
CA HIS A 88 4.15 10.05 -9.43
C HIS A 88 5.00 11.26 -9.04
N HIS A 89 5.55 11.23 -7.84
CA HIS A 89 6.28 12.34 -7.25
C HIS A 89 7.59 11.86 -6.63
N THR A 90 8.62 12.71 -6.67
CA THR A 90 9.92 12.42 -6.03
C THR A 90 9.75 12.27 -4.53
N PHE A 91 9.03 13.21 -3.90
CA PHE A 91 8.72 13.23 -2.46
C PHE A 91 7.22 13.09 -2.25
N PHE A 92 6.83 12.22 -1.31
CA PHE A 92 5.44 12.00 -0.91
C PHE A 92 5.38 11.39 0.50
N GLU A 93 4.19 11.36 1.10
CA GLU A 93 3.96 10.62 2.33
C GLU A 93 3.21 9.32 2.05
N MET A 94 3.67 8.24 2.64
CA MET A 94 3.03 6.93 2.59
C MET A 94 2.40 6.61 3.93
N LEU A 95 1.07 6.52 3.96
CA LEU A 95 0.31 6.02 5.09
C LEU A 95 0.42 4.50 5.12
N GLY A 96 0.73 3.93 6.28
CA GLY A 96 0.89 2.49 6.42
C GLY A 96 0.36 1.96 7.74
N ASN A 97 -0.19 0.75 7.71
CA ASN A 97 -0.44 -0.06 8.88
C ASN A 97 0.28 -1.40 8.76
N PHE A 98 0.81 -1.87 9.87
CA PHE A 98 1.74 -2.98 9.94
C PHE A 98 1.29 -3.96 11.00
N SER A 99 1.44 -5.26 10.69
CA SER A 99 1.26 -6.35 11.65
C SER A 99 2.51 -7.24 11.65
N PHE A 100 3.13 -7.36 12.78
CA PHE A 100 4.30 -8.23 12.99
C PHE A 100 3.85 -9.57 13.58
N GLY A 101 3.04 -10.32 12.77
CA GLY A 101 2.47 -11.60 13.17
C GLY A 101 1.29 -11.54 14.14
N GLN A 102 0.62 -10.39 14.27
CA GLN A 102 -0.55 -10.24 15.15
C GLN A 102 -1.88 -10.47 14.42
N TYR A 103 -1.96 -10.05 13.16
CA TYR A 103 -3.07 -10.34 12.25
C TYR A 103 -2.52 -10.52 10.83
N PHE A 104 -3.35 -11.05 9.94
CA PHE A 104 -2.99 -11.32 8.55
C PHE A 104 -4.10 -10.86 7.59
N LYS A 105 -4.32 -11.54 6.47
CA LYS A 105 -5.15 -11.12 5.34
C LYS A 105 -6.57 -10.71 5.72
N ASP A 106 -7.29 -11.53 6.48
CA ASP A 106 -8.71 -11.27 6.82
C ASP A 106 -8.87 -9.92 7.52
N GLN A 107 -8.07 -9.69 8.56
CA GLN A 107 -8.14 -8.46 9.32
C GLN A 107 -7.59 -7.26 8.53
N ALA A 108 -6.52 -7.44 7.73
CA ALA A 108 -5.95 -6.38 6.92
C ALA A 108 -6.95 -5.86 5.87
N ILE A 109 -7.59 -6.78 5.13
CA ILE A 109 -8.63 -6.47 4.13
C ILE A 109 -9.84 -5.81 4.81
N SER A 110 -10.25 -6.32 5.98
CA SER A 110 -11.36 -5.76 6.73
C SER A 110 -11.08 -4.32 7.18
N TYR A 111 -9.90 -4.05 7.74
CA TYR A 111 -9.49 -2.68 8.13
C TYR A 111 -9.45 -1.74 6.93
N ALA A 112 -8.87 -2.18 5.82
CA ALA A 112 -8.77 -1.37 4.62
C ALA A 112 -10.15 -0.99 4.07
N TRP A 113 -11.03 -1.98 3.96
CA TRP A 113 -12.40 -1.76 3.46
C TRP A 113 -13.20 -0.83 4.36
N ASP A 114 -13.13 -1.04 5.67
CA ASP A 114 -13.83 -0.22 6.65
C ASP A 114 -13.33 1.23 6.64
N LEU A 115 -12.02 1.44 6.63
CA LEU A 115 -11.45 2.78 6.58
C LEU A 115 -11.87 3.54 5.32
N ILE A 116 -11.77 2.90 4.14
CA ILE A 116 -12.11 3.56 2.88
C ILE A 116 -13.61 3.83 2.79
N THR A 117 -14.45 2.84 3.10
CA THR A 117 -15.89 2.94 2.83
C THR A 117 -16.69 3.60 3.94
N LYS A 118 -16.27 3.43 5.21
CA LYS A 118 -17.00 3.98 6.37
C LYS A 118 -16.42 5.29 6.88
N GLU A 119 -15.10 5.35 7.03
CA GLU A 119 -14.42 6.53 7.59
C GLU A 119 -14.17 7.61 6.52
N PHE A 120 -13.60 7.24 5.38
CA PHE A 120 -13.40 8.16 4.26
C PHE A 120 -14.64 8.33 3.39
N LYS A 121 -15.61 7.42 3.49
CA LYS A 121 -16.90 7.46 2.77
C LYS A 121 -16.76 7.45 1.25
N VAL A 122 -15.73 6.76 0.76
CA VAL A 122 -15.56 6.56 -0.69
C VAL A 122 -16.68 5.65 -1.19
N PRO A 123 -17.38 6.01 -2.29
CA PRO A 123 -18.44 5.21 -2.86
C PRO A 123 -17.94 3.83 -3.29
N LYS A 124 -18.59 2.76 -2.81
CA LYS A 124 -18.18 1.36 -3.07
C LYS A 124 -18.22 1.02 -4.57
N GLU A 125 -19.11 1.63 -5.31
CA GLU A 125 -19.26 1.47 -6.76
C GLU A 125 -18.03 1.95 -7.55
N ARG A 126 -17.24 2.83 -6.96
CA ARG A 126 -15.96 3.33 -7.51
C ARG A 126 -14.77 2.45 -7.17
N LEU A 127 -14.93 1.46 -6.30
CA LEU A 127 -13.83 0.65 -5.79
C LEU A 127 -13.75 -0.70 -6.50
N SER A 128 -12.53 -1.15 -6.71
CA SER A 128 -12.20 -2.49 -7.16
C SER A 128 -10.91 -2.96 -6.47
N ALA A 129 -10.59 -4.25 -6.54
CA ALA A 129 -9.38 -4.79 -5.97
C ALA A 129 -8.64 -5.71 -6.95
N SER A 130 -7.32 -5.74 -6.85
CA SER A 130 -6.51 -6.79 -7.47
C SER A 130 -6.06 -7.80 -6.41
N VAL A 131 -5.79 -9.02 -6.85
CA VAL A 131 -5.19 -10.09 -6.05
C VAL A 131 -4.15 -10.81 -6.87
N PHE A 132 -3.08 -11.28 -6.24
CA PHE A 132 -2.17 -12.19 -6.92
C PHE A 132 -2.92 -13.44 -7.39
N SER A 133 -2.67 -13.87 -8.62
CA SER A 133 -3.48 -14.90 -9.29
C SER A 133 -3.56 -16.22 -8.53
N GLU A 134 -2.54 -16.56 -7.74
CA GLU A 134 -2.47 -17.76 -6.92
C GLU A 134 -3.03 -17.55 -5.50
N ASP A 135 -3.39 -16.31 -5.13
CA ASP A 135 -3.90 -15.99 -3.79
C ASP A 135 -5.42 -16.14 -3.69
N GLU A 136 -5.88 -17.39 -3.70
CA GLU A 136 -7.30 -17.73 -3.55
C GLU A 136 -7.88 -17.31 -2.18
N GLU A 137 -7.04 -17.15 -1.16
CA GLU A 137 -7.49 -16.69 0.16
C GLU A 137 -7.93 -15.23 0.10
N SER A 138 -7.10 -14.34 -0.43
CA SER A 138 -7.45 -12.92 -0.60
C SER A 138 -8.67 -12.74 -1.51
N LEU A 139 -8.78 -13.52 -2.58
CA LEU A 139 -9.97 -13.53 -3.44
C LEU A 139 -11.25 -13.83 -2.64
N LYS A 140 -11.24 -14.89 -1.84
CA LYS A 140 -12.39 -15.28 -1.00
C LYS A 140 -12.73 -14.21 0.04
N LEU A 141 -11.72 -13.55 0.60
CA LEU A 141 -11.91 -12.50 1.60
C LEU A 141 -12.57 -11.26 0.99
N TRP A 142 -12.16 -10.83 -0.20
CA TRP A 142 -12.82 -9.74 -0.91
C TRP A 142 -14.28 -10.03 -1.25
N LYS A 143 -14.59 -11.26 -1.70
CA LYS A 143 -15.97 -11.71 -1.92
C LYS A 143 -16.79 -11.70 -0.63
N LYS A 144 -16.21 -12.20 0.46
CA LYS A 144 -16.85 -12.24 1.80
C LYS A 144 -17.20 -10.83 2.31
N ILE A 145 -16.38 -9.83 2.00
CA ILE A 145 -16.61 -8.42 2.42
C ILE A 145 -17.64 -7.71 1.55
N GLY A 146 -18.09 -8.36 0.46
CA GLY A 146 -19.16 -7.89 -0.42
C GLY A 146 -18.69 -7.18 -1.69
N LEU A 147 -17.41 -7.33 -2.08
CA LEU A 147 -16.93 -6.87 -3.38
C LEU A 147 -17.38 -7.86 -4.47
N GLU A 148 -17.99 -7.34 -5.52
CA GLU A 148 -18.49 -8.15 -6.64
C GLU A 148 -17.34 -8.81 -7.41
N ASP A 149 -17.54 -10.03 -7.90
CA ASP A 149 -16.54 -10.77 -8.68
C ASP A 149 -16.01 -9.99 -9.87
N SER A 150 -16.86 -9.22 -10.53
CA SER A 150 -16.53 -8.36 -11.67
C SER A 150 -15.56 -7.22 -11.34
N LYS A 151 -15.35 -6.95 -10.06
CA LYS A 151 -14.47 -5.90 -9.50
C LYS A 151 -13.23 -6.46 -8.80
N ILE A 152 -12.98 -7.77 -8.90
CA ILE A 152 -11.77 -8.41 -8.35
C ILE A 152 -10.94 -8.93 -9.52
N TYR A 153 -9.75 -8.38 -9.70
CA TYR A 153 -8.84 -8.69 -10.81
C TYR A 153 -7.73 -9.62 -10.34
N LYS A 154 -7.58 -10.77 -11.00
CA LYS A 154 -6.47 -11.69 -10.76
C LYS A 154 -5.28 -11.30 -11.64
N ILE A 155 -4.16 -10.95 -11.02
CA ILE A 155 -2.94 -10.51 -11.69
C ILE A 155 -1.83 -11.50 -11.39
N SER A 156 -1.18 -12.02 -12.45
CA SER A 156 -0.11 -13.03 -12.34
C SER A 156 1.30 -12.45 -12.43
N THR A 157 1.41 -11.15 -12.68
CA THR A 157 2.68 -10.45 -12.81
C THR A 157 3.25 -10.04 -11.45
N GLU A 158 4.47 -9.51 -11.46
CA GLU A 158 5.12 -8.94 -10.27
C GLU A 158 4.35 -7.75 -9.67
N ASP A 159 3.39 -7.17 -10.39
CA ASP A 159 2.55 -6.07 -9.90
C ASP A 159 1.81 -6.47 -8.61
N ASN A 160 1.35 -7.73 -8.51
CA ASN A 160 0.71 -8.25 -7.29
C ASN A 160 1.59 -9.22 -6.48
N PHE A 161 2.92 -9.18 -6.67
CA PHE A 161 3.88 -9.84 -5.80
C PHE A 161 4.99 -8.89 -5.42
N TRP A 162 4.85 -8.24 -4.27
CA TRP A 162 5.77 -7.22 -3.83
C TRP A 162 7.07 -7.81 -3.24
N SER A 163 8.19 -7.20 -3.56
CA SER A 163 9.49 -7.49 -2.96
C SER A 163 10.24 -6.20 -2.66
N MET A 164 10.90 -6.14 -1.50
CA MET A 164 11.66 -4.98 -1.06
C MET A 164 12.84 -4.67 -1.99
N GLY A 165 13.49 -5.70 -2.49
CA GLY A 165 14.66 -5.63 -3.34
C GLY A 165 15.04 -7.02 -3.87
N ASP A 166 16.31 -7.18 -4.26
CA ASP A 166 16.85 -8.50 -4.64
C ASP A 166 16.89 -9.45 -3.45
N THR A 167 16.90 -8.91 -2.24
CA THR A 167 16.81 -9.62 -0.97
C THR A 167 15.89 -8.88 0.00
N GLY A 168 15.36 -9.60 0.99
CA GLY A 168 14.51 -9.06 2.04
C GLY A 168 13.07 -9.58 2.01
N PRO A 169 12.19 -9.04 2.86
CA PRO A 169 10.82 -9.47 2.95
C PRO A 169 10.06 -9.32 1.63
N CYS A 170 9.20 -10.29 1.33
CA CYS A 170 8.37 -10.30 0.13
C CYS A 170 7.09 -11.14 0.34
N GLY A 171 6.13 -10.97 -0.56
CA GLY A 171 4.89 -11.74 -0.56
C GLY A 171 3.85 -11.24 -1.54
N PRO A 172 2.77 -12.00 -1.74
CA PRO A 172 1.66 -11.56 -2.57
C PRO A 172 1.03 -10.31 -1.98
N CYS A 173 0.51 -9.46 -2.84
CA CYS A 173 -0.22 -8.28 -2.43
C CYS A 173 -1.60 -8.21 -3.08
N SER A 174 -2.43 -7.37 -2.49
CA SER A 174 -3.74 -7.02 -2.98
C SER A 174 -3.88 -5.52 -2.96
N GLU A 175 -4.25 -4.95 -4.08
CA GLU A 175 -4.34 -3.50 -4.24
C GLU A 175 -5.80 -3.07 -4.33
N ILE A 176 -6.10 -1.90 -3.83
CA ILE A 176 -7.41 -1.27 -3.94
C ILE A 176 -7.31 -0.13 -4.95
N PHE A 177 -8.19 -0.15 -5.93
CA PHE A 177 -8.27 0.84 -7.00
C PHE A 177 -9.51 1.70 -6.88
N TYR A 178 -9.37 2.94 -7.30
CA TYR A 178 -10.47 3.88 -7.46
C TYR A 178 -10.69 4.18 -8.94
N ASP A 179 -11.95 4.08 -9.41
CA ASP A 179 -12.36 4.47 -10.77
C ASP A 179 -12.80 5.93 -10.78
N HIS A 180 -12.00 6.81 -11.36
CA HIS A 180 -12.35 8.21 -11.55
C HIS A 180 -13.52 8.42 -12.52
N GLY A 181 -13.79 7.44 -13.38
CA GLY A 181 -14.86 7.50 -14.38
C GLY A 181 -14.33 7.62 -15.81
N ASP A 182 -15.27 7.55 -16.77
CA ASP A 182 -14.99 7.43 -18.20
C ASP A 182 -14.52 8.74 -18.86
N HIS A 183 -14.52 9.84 -18.13
CA HIS A 183 -13.92 11.10 -18.59
C HIS A 183 -12.40 11.07 -18.61
N LEU A 184 -11.76 10.13 -17.90
CA LEU A 184 -10.33 9.87 -17.96
C LEU A 184 -10.03 8.62 -18.77
N LYS A 185 -8.87 8.63 -19.44
CA LYS A 185 -8.36 7.46 -20.18
C LYS A 185 -7.74 6.45 -19.20
N GLY A 186 -7.86 5.18 -19.49
CA GLY A 186 -7.26 4.09 -18.74
C GLY A 186 -8.16 2.88 -18.65
N GLY A 187 -7.55 1.72 -18.60
CA GLY A 187 -8.22 0.43 -18.46
C GLY A 187 -8.23 -0.08 -17.03
N LYS A 188 -8.97 -1.18 -16.84
CA LYS A 188 -9.00 -1.89 -15.55
C LYS A 188 -7.63 -2.48 -15.22
N PRO A 189 -7.30 -2.69 -13.94
CA PRO A 189 -6.08 -3.39 -13.54
C PRO A 189 -5.91 -4.73 -14.27
N GLY A 190 -4.71 -5.00 -14.78
CA GLY A 190 -4.40 -6.17 -15.60
C GLY A 190 -4.78 -6.06 -17.08
N SER A 191 -5.36 -4.94 -17.53
CA SER A 191 -5.63 -4.69 -18.95
C SER A 191 -4.45 -4.00 -19.65
N PRO A 192 -4.37 -4.04 -21.01
CA PRO A 192 -3.31 -3.35 -21.75
C PRO A 192 -3.22 -1.83 -21.48
N ASP A 193 -4.34 -1.21 -21.12
CA ASP A 193 -4.45 0.25 -20.88
C ASP A 193 -4.46 0.60 -19.39
N GLN A 194 -3.97 -0.30 -18.51
CA GLN A 194 -3.98 -0.10 -17.05
C GLN A 194 -3.19 1.13 -16.58
N ASP A 195 -2.19 1.58 -17.35
CA ASP A 195 -1.31 2.71 -16.97
C ASP A 195 -1.96 4.09 -17.11
N GLY A 196 -3.21 4.15 -17.57
CA GLY A 196 -3.98 5.39 -17.65
C GLY A 196 -4.42 5.91 -16.28
N ASP A 197 -5.02 7.11 -16.28
CA ASP A 197 -5.38 7.84 -15.05
C ASP A 197 -6.79 7.52 -14.53
N ARG A 198 -7.55 6.66 -15.22
CA ARG A 198 -8.91 6.32 -14.81
C ARG A 198 -8.95 5.45 -13.57
N TYR A 199 -8.25 4.29 -13.61
CA TYR A 199 -8.18 3.36 -12.49
C TYR A 199 -6.86 3.54 -11.78
N ILE A 200 -6.86 4.18 -10.63
CA ILE A 200 -5.64 4.40 -9.86
C ILE A 200 -5.60 3.51 -8.62
N GLU A 201 -4.46 2.90 -8.39
CA GLU A 201 -4.16 2.25 -7.11
C GLU A 201 -4.15 3.30 -6.01
N ILE A 202 -5.00 3.14 -4.99
CA ILE A 202 -5.06 4.02 -3.81
C ILE A 202 -4.45 3.38 -2.57
N TRP A 203 -4.37 2.05 -2.51
CA TRP A 203 -3.80 1.34 -1.37
C TRP A 203 -3.27 -0.03 -1.77
N ASN A 204 -2.03 -0.34 -1.41
CA ASN A 204 -1.44 -1.66 -1.56
C ASN A 204 -1.38 -2.37 -0.20
N LEU A 205 -1.91 -3.58 -0.11
CA LEU A 205 -1.88 -4.46 1.06
C LEU A 205 -0.91 -5.61 0.76
N VAL A 206 0.26 -5.61 1.39
CA VAL A 206 1.29 -6.61 1.17
C VAL A 206 1.24 -7.67 2.27
N PHE A 207 1.10 -8.93 1.88
CA PHE A 207 1.06 -10.07 2.77
C PHE A 207 2.44 -10.72 2.85
N MET A 208 3.27 -10.18 3.72
CA MET A 208 4.65 -10.62 3.93
C MET A 208 4.67 -12.04 4.48
N GLN A 209 5.06 -13.00 3.63
CA GLN A 209 5.14 -14.42 3.96
C GLN A 209 6.56 -14.95 3.87
N TYR A 210 7.37 -14.31 3.04
CA TYR A 210 8.69 -14.82 2.65
C TYR A 210 9.78 -13.80 2.86
N GLU A 211 11.01 -14.31 2.93
CA GLU A 211 12.23 -13.53 2.81
C GLU A 211 13.04 -14.06 1.63
N GLN A 212 13.34 -13.21 0.67
CA GLN A 212 14.26 -13.50 -0.42
C GLN A 212 15.68 -13.37 0.11
N ILE A 213 16.41 -14.48 0.19
CA ILE A 213 17.79 -14.51 0.71
C ILE A 213 18.80 -14.28 -0.42
N SER A 214 18.50 -14.79 -1.60
CA SER A 214 19.27 -14.60 -2.83
C SER A 214 18.33 -14.75 -4.03
N LYS A 215 18.81 -14.47 -5.24
CA LYS A 215 18.02 -14.60 -6.49
C LYS A 215 17.23 -15.92 -6.57
N ASP A 216 17.81 -17.03 -6.10
CA ASP A 216 17.24 -18.36 -6.25
C ASP A 216 16.79 -18.99 -4.93
N LYS A 217 16.89 -18.26 -3.81
CA LYS A 217 16.57 -18.79 -2.48
C LYS A 217 15.59 -17.90 -1.74
N ARG A 218 14.43 -18.48 -1.46
CA ARG A 218 13.37 -17.90 -0.65
C ARG A 218 13.05 -18.78 0.55
N ILE A 219 12.86 -18.20 1.71
CA ILE A 219 12.45 -18.89 2.94
C ILE A 219 11.19 -18.23 3.50
N ASN A 220 10.49 -18.93 4.39
CA ASN A 220 9.37 -18.33 5.10
C ASN A 220 9.86 -17.35 6.15
N LEU A 221 9.14 -16.24 6.32
CA LEU A 221 9.32 -15.37 7.48
C LEU A 221 8.98 -16.12 8.78
N PRO A 222 9.55 -15.70 9.93
CA PRO A 222 9.22 -16.30 11.23
C PRO A 222 7.73 -16.27 11.56
N LYS A 223 7.04 -15.22 11.07
CA LYS A 223 5.59 -15.06 11.20
C LYS A 223 5.04 -14.37 9.95
N PRO A 224 3.89 -14.83 9.40
CA PRO A 224 3.16 -14.06 8.41
C PRO A 224 2.83 -12.67 8.95
N SER A 225 3.11 -11.66 8.18
CA SER A 225 3.05 -10.26 8.60
C SER A 225 2.35 -9.42 7.54
N VAL A 226 1.93 -8.20 7.91
CA VAL A 226 1.25 -7.27 7.00
C VAL A 226 2.04 -5.98 6.93
N ASP A 227 2.28 -5.54 5.71
CA ASP A 227 2.73 -4.21 5.34
C ASP A 227 1.69 -3.57 4.44
N THR A 228 1.41 -2.28 4.60
CA THR A 228 0.52 -1.58 3.68
C THR A 228 1.07 -0.21 3.32
N GLY A 229 0.73 0.26 2.11
CA GLY A 229 1.10 1.58 1.62
C GLY A 229 -0.02 2.28 0.88
N MET A 230 -0.47 3.42 1.41
CA MET A 230 -1.43 4.33 0.79
C MET A 230 -0.76 5.69 0.57
N GLY A 231 -0.72 6.18 -0.66
CA GLY A 231 -0.24 7.54 -0.93
C GLY A 231 -1.16 8.58 -0.28
N LEU A 232 -0.63 9.38 0.65
CA LEU A 232 -1.41 10.39 1.36
C LEU A 232 -1.98 11.43 0.38
N GLU A 233 -1.13 11.94 -0.51
CA GLU A 233 -1.50 12.94 -1.51
C GLU A 233 -2.53 12.37 -2.49
N ARG A 234 -2.32 11.14 -2.96
CA ARG A 234 -3.23 10.43 -3.87
C ARG A 234 -4.61 10.23 -3.24
N MET A 235 -4.65 9.75 -2.00
CA MET A 235 -5.92 9.58 -1.30
C MET A 235 -6.61 10.91 -1.03
N THR A 236 -5.85 11.97 -0.74
CA THR A 236 -6.41 13.31 -0.56
C THR A 236 -7.03 13.84 -1.85
N ALA A 237 -6.36 13.68 -3.00
CA ALA A 237 -6.88 14.06 -4.31
C ALA A 237 -8.21 13.34 -4.61
N VAL A 238 -8.28 12.03 -4.40
CA VAL A 238 -9.53 11.25 -4.55
C VAL A 238 -10.66 11.82 -3.70
N LEU A 239 -10.39 12.14 -2.43
CA LEU A 239 -11.38 12.69 -1.52
C LEU A 239 -11.80 14.13 -1.84
N GLN A 240 -10.97 14.87 -2.54
CA GLN A 240 -11.24 16.22 -3.07
C GLN A 240 -11.92 16.19 -4.44
N GLY A 241 -11.98 15.00 -5.09
CA GLY A 241 -12.59 14.83 -6.41
C GLY A 241 -11.71 15.26 -7.57
N THR A 242 -10.40 15.35 -7.37
CA THR A 242 -9.39 15.56 -8.41
C THR A 242 -8.59 14.32 -8.68
N HIS A 243 -7.91 14.24 -9.84
CA HIS A 243 -7.01 13.14 -10.19
C HIS A 243 -5.53 13.53 -10.11
N ASP A 244 -5.24 14.81 -9.99
CA ASP A 244 -3.89 15.33 -9.77
C ASP A 244 -3.61 15.45 -8.27
N ASN A 245 -2.50 14.88 -7.81
CA ASN A 245 -2.17 14.86 -6.39
C ASN A 245 -1.81 16.23 -5.80
N TYR A 246 -1.53 17.24 -6.64
CA TYR A 246 -1.08 18.56 -6.22
C TYR A 246 -1.93 19.74 -6.77
N GLU A 247 -3.12 19.44 -7.30
CA GLU A 247 -4.13 20.47 -7.62
C GLU A 247 -4.86 21.02 -6.41
#